data_d895509ce9f2fba967bf1afa71f4c490
#
_entry.id   d895509ce9f2fba967bf1afa71f4c490
#
_cell.length_a   1.000
_cell.length_b   1.000
_cell.length_c   1.000
_cell.angle_alpha   90.00
_cell.angle_beta   90.00
_cell.angle_gamma   90.00
#
_symmetry.space_group_name_H-M   'P 1'
#
loop_
_entity.id
_entity.type
_entity.pdbx_description
1 polymer ?
#
loop_
_entity_poly.entity_id
_entity_poly.type
_entity_poly.pdbx_seq_one_letter_code
_entity_poly.pdbx_strand_id
1 'polypeptide(L)'
;MIRRVAILVCLIASFNVSSALAQWTLDNKGSQLSFVSIKAGNIGEVHKFGQLSGGLTAEGQLTVEVELASVDTLIPIRDDRMQQLLFETDIFPKATFSASINMDQVNAIAVGSSLALDVTGNLTIRDRTTSVSAKVMITRFADQGVLVNTLQPLLLNADAVGLTEGVEKLREIAGLPSISSAVPVTFVLTFRG
;
A
#
# COMPACT_ATOMS: atom_id res chain seq x y z
N MET A 1 -14.99 -61.87 33.45
CA MET A 1 -15.12 -61.04 32.23
C MET A 1 -14.92 -59.57 32.64
N ILE A 2 -13.71 -59.03 32.44
CA ILE A 2 -13.40 -57.63 32.81
C ILE A 2 -13.28 -56.84 31.51
N ARG A 3 -14.27 -55.94 31.25
CA ARG A 3 -14.30 -55.02 30.11
C ARG A 3 -13.31 -53.84 30.37
N ARG A 4 -12.22 -53.79 29.62
CA ARG A 4 -11.32 -52.63 29.61
C ARG A 4 -11.94 -51.52 28.73
N VAL A 5 -12.31 -50.41 29.36
CA VAL A 5 -12.72 -49.17 28.68
C VAL A 5 -11.44 -48.38 28.36
N ALA A 6 -11.12 -48.22 27.07
CA ALA A 6 -10.04 -47.38 26.64
C ALA A 6 -10.57 -45.94 26.49
N ILE A 7 -10.08 -45.02 27.32
CA ILE A 7 -10.38 -43.60 27.25
C ILE A 7 -9.42 -42.99 26.23
N LEU A 8 -9.95 -42.58 25.08
CA LEU A 8 -9.21 -41.85 24.02
C LEU A 8 -9.17 -40.37 24.43
N VAL A 9 -8.01 -39.92 24.92
CA VAL A 9 -7.76 -38.49 25.19
C VAL A 9 -7.42 -37.80 23.89
N CYS A 10 -8.37 -37.06 23.31
CA CYS A 10 -8.11 -36.14 22.20
C CYS A 10 -7.34 -34.92 22.70
N LEU A 11 -6.06 -34.86 22.37
CA LEU A 11 -5.21 -33.68 22.60
C LEU A 11 -5.59 -32.60 21.56
N ILE A 12 -6.41 -31.64 21.97
CA ILE A 12 -6.71 -30.46 21.14
C ILE A 12 -5.50 -29.52 21.24
N ALA A 13 -4.66 -29.51 20.21
CA ALA A 13 -3.60 -28.53 20.08
C ALA A 13 -4.24 -27.17 19.73
N SER A 14 -4.34 -26.30 20.71
CA SER A 14 -4.78 -24.91 20.52
C SER A 14 -3.66 -24.16 19.80
N PHE A 15 -3.80 -23.93 18.50
CA PHE A 15 -2.94 -22.99 17.77
C PHE A 15 -3.26 -21.58 18.26
N ASN A 16 -2.41 -21.03 19.12
CA ASN A 16 -2.41 -19.61 19.44
C ASN A 16 -1.86 -18.87 18.22
N VAL A 17 -2.72 -18.30 17.40
CA VAL A 17 -2.34 -17.30 16.41
C VAL A 17 -2.08 -16.01 17.20
N SER A 18 -0.84 -15.79 17.59
CA SER A 18 -0.41 -14.50 18.11
C SER A 18 -0.49 -13.50 16.96
N SER A 19 -1.46 -12.59 17.00
CA SER A 19 -1.44 -11.39 16.17
C SER A 19 -0.23 -10.58 16.61
N ALA A 20 0.83 -10.54 15.81
CA ALA A 20 1.96 -9.66 16.04
C ALA A 20 1.44 -8.22 16.03
N LEU A 21 1.50 -7.55 17.18
CA LEU A 21 1.14 -6.14 17.27
C LEU A 21 2.15 -5.33 16.45
N ALA A 22 1.66 -4.33 15.72
CA ALA A 22 2.52 -3.43 15.00
C ALA A 22 3.44 -2.69 15.99
N GLN A 23 4.75 -2.77 15.78
CA GLN A 23 5.72 -1.99 16.55
C GLN A 23 5.59 -0.51 16.18
N TRP A 24 5.34 -0.21 14.92
CA TRP A 24 5.08 1.12 14.41
C TRP A 24 3.81 1.14 13.59
N THR A 25 2.99 2.17 13.82
CA THR A 25 1.72 2.41 13.11
C THR A 25 1.87 3.59 12.17
N LEU A 26 1.27 3.51 10.99
CA LEU A 26 1.26 4.60 10.02
C LEU A 26 0.40 5.76 10.54
N ASP A 27 1.00 6.94 10.64
CA ASP A 27 0.33 8.20 10.98
C ASP A 27 -0.21 8.83 9.69
N ASN A 28 -1.51 8.69 9.44
CA ASN A 28 -2.15 9.22 8.24
C ASN A 28 -1.98 10.74 8.08
N LYS A 29 -1.98 11.50 9.18
CA LYS A 29 -1.85 12.97 9.12
C LYS A 29 -0.46 13.41 8.70
N GLY A 30 0.56 12.62 9.03
CA GLY A 30 1.95 12.84 8.63
C GLY A 30 2.33 12.14 7.33
N SER A 31 1.35 11.56 6.61
CA SER A 31 1.61 10.73 5.41
C SER A 31 0.86 11.27 4.20
N GLN A 32 1.43 11.02 3.01
CA GLN A 32 0.84 11.37 1.72
C GLN A 32 1.26 10.36 0.67
N LEU A 33 0.31 9.94 -0.16
CA LEU A 33 0.55 9.17 -1.38
C LEU A 33 -0.06 9.92 -2.55
N SER A 34 0.77 10.19 -3.57
CA SER A 34 0.37 10.91 -4.77
C SER A 34 0.68 10.10 -6.02
N PHE A 35 -0.12 10.27 -7.04
CA PHE A 35 0.12 9.69 -8.36
C PHE A 35 -0.16 10.71 -9.46
N VAL A 36 0.46 10.48 -10.63
CA VAL A 36 0.30 11.36 -11.79
C VAL A 36 -0.45 10.61 -12.88
N SER A 37 -1.56 11.19 -13.37
CA SER A 37 -2.17 10.78 -14.63
C SER A 37 -1.67 11.67 -15.76
N ILE A 38 -1.42 11.06 -16.94
CA ILE A 38 -1.01 11.80 -18.14
C ILE A 38 -2.06 11.55 -19.20
N LYS A 39 -2.72 12.60 -19.65
CA LYS A 39 -3.79 12.56 -20.66
C LYS A 39 -3.42 13.35 -21.91
N ALA A 40 -4.06 13.02 -23.04
CA ALA A 40 -3.84 13.68 -24.33
C ALA A 40 -2.36 13.81 -24.69
N GLY A 41 -1.56 12.79 -24.36
CA GLY A 41 -0.14 12.68 -24.66
C GLY A 41 0.79 13.41 -23.67
N ASN A 42 0.45 14.60 -23.20
CA ASN A 42 1.37 15.45 -22.46
C ASN A 42 0.76 16.29 -21.32
N ILE A 43 -0.52 16.09 -20.99
CA ILE A 43 -1.17 16.83 -19.89
C ILE A 43 -1.07 15.98 -18.63
N GLY A 44 -0.14 16.33 -17.73
CA GLY A 44 0.03 15.69 -16.42
C GLY A 44 -0.84 16.34 -15.35
N GLU A 45 -1.50 15.54 -14.53
CA GLU A 45 -2.25 15.99 -13.37
C GLU A 45 -1.85 15.15 -12.15
N VAL A 46 -1.63 15.81 -11.02
CA VAL A 46 -1.28 15.16 -9.76
C VAL A 46 -2.55 14.92 -8.95
N HIS A 47 -2.68 13.70 -8.47
CA HIS A 47 -3.78 13.24 -7.62
C HIS A 47 -3.22 12.60 -6.36
N LYS A 48 -4.06 12.43 -5.34
CA LYS A 48 -3.65 11.81 -4.07
C LYS A 48 -4.73 10.89 -3.53
N PHE A 49 -4.35 10.11 -2.51
CA PHE A 49 -5.29 9.42 -1.63
C PHE A 49 -5.24 10.08 -0.25
N GLY A 50 -6.41 10.31 0.33
CA GLY A 50 -6.56 11.02 1.60
C GLY A 50 -6.48 10.10 2.83
N GLN A 51 -6.63 8.78 2.67
CA GLN A 51 -6.68 7.85 3.78
C GLN A 51 -5.72 6.67 3.56
N LEU A 52 -4.72 6.62 4.42
CA LEU A 52 -3.69 5.59 4.48
C LEU A 52 -3.69 4.97 5.87
N SER A 53 -3.45 3.66 5.95
CA SER A 53 -3.27 2.94 7.20
C SER A 53 -2.21 1.86 7.06
N GLY A 54 -1.84 1.23 8.16
CA GLY A 54 -0.88 0.15 8.13
C GLY A 54 0.08 0.17 9.30
N GLY A 55 1.12 -0.64 9.21
CA GLY A 55 2.12 -0.75 10.27
C GLY A 55 3.29 -1.64 9.89
N LEU A 56 4.26 -1.66 10.76
CA LEU A 56 5.45 -2.49 10.68
C LEU A 56 5.59 -3.24 12.00
N THR A 57 5.66 -4.58 11.93
CA THR A 57 5.84 -5.41 13.13
C THR A 57 7.31 -5.47 13.54
N ALA A 58 7.56 -5.97 14.76
CA ALA A 58 8.93 -6.19 15.27
C ALA A 58 9.74 -7.18 14.39
N GLU A 59 9.03 -8.11 13.74
CA GLU A 59 9.61 -9.12 12.84
C GLU A 59 9.82 -8.57 11.42
N GLY A 60 9.50 -7.28 11.17
CA GLY A 60 9.71 -6.63 9.89
C GLY A 60 8.59 -6.86 8.87
N GLN A 61 7.40 -7.29 9.29
CA GLN A 61 6.25 -7.38 8.38
C GLN A 61 5.64 -5.99 8.20
N LEU A 62 5.82 -5.43 7.02
CA LEU A 62 5.25 -4.14 6.61
C LEU A 62 3.93 -4.38 5.88
N THR A 63 2.90 -3.64 6.28
CA THR A 63 1.65 -3.50 5.54
C THR A 63 1.30 -2.03 5.41
N VAL A 64 0.98 -1.59 4.19
CA VAL A 64 0.41 -0.26 3.91
C VAL A 64 -0.88 -0.46 3.14
N GLU A 65 -1.96 0.11 3.64
CA GLU A 65 -3.28 0.08 3.02
C GLU A 65 -3.66 1.48 2.58
N VAL A 66 -4.25 1.55 1.40
CA VAL A 66 -4.79 2.78 0.79
C VAL A 66 -6.29 2.60 0.64
N GLU A 67 -7.08 3.43 1.30
CA GLU A 67 -8.53 3.47 1.09
C GLU A 67 -8.81 4.08 -0.30
N LEU A 68 -9.26 3.27 -1.25
CA LEU A 68 -9.40 3.67 -2.65
C LEU A 68 -10.51 4.70 -2.86
N ALA A 69 -11.54 4.71 -2.00
CA ALA A 69 -12.58 5.72 -2.01
C ALA A 69 -12.08 7.11 -1.56
N SER A 70 -10.87 7.20 -1.00
CA SER A 70 -10.25 8.45 -0.60
C SER A 70 -9.47 9.15 -1.72
N VAL A 71 -9.61 8.70 -2.96
CA VAL A 71 -9.02 9.35 -4.13
C VAL A 71 -9.52 10.80 -4.24
N ASP A 72 -8.58 11.72 -4.44
CA ASP A 72 -8.85 13.16 -4.57
C ASP A 72 -8.11 13.68 -5.81
N THR A 73 -8.88 14.04 -6.81
CA THR A 73 -8.41 14.63 -8.06
C THR A 73 -8.79 16.11 -8.18
N LEU A 74 -9.33 16.71 -7.11
CA LEU A 74 -9.90 18.08 -7.06
C LEU A 74 -11.14 18.26 -7.96
N ILE A 75 -11.71 17.19 -8.49
CA ILE A 75 -12.90 17.18 -9.34
C ILE A 75 -13.84 16.06 -8.85
N PRO A 76 -14.88 16.37 -8.07
CA PRO A 76 -15.72 15.35 -7.41
C PRO A 76 -16.31 14.32 -8.38
N ILE A 77 -16.84 14.74 -9.53
CA ILE A 77 -17.39 13.79 -10.52
C ILE A 77 -16.34 12.84 -11.10
N ARG A 78 -15.07 13.24 -11.11
CA ARG A 78 -13.97 12.35 -11.53
C ARG A 78 -13.62 11.37 -10.42
N ASP A 79 -13.64 11.83 -9.17
CA ASP A 79 -13.42 10.96 -8.01
C ASP A 79 -14.48 9.86 -7.96
N ASP A 80 -15.76 10.20 -8.11
CA ASP A 80 -16.87 9.24 -8.20
C ASP A 80 -16.67 8.22 -9.34
N ARG A 81 -16.27 8.69 -10.53
CA ARG A 81 -16.00 7.80 -11.67
C ARG A 81 -14.81 6.87 -11.44
N MET A 82 -13.75 7.36 -10.81
CA MET A 82 -12.60 6.52 -10.45
C MET A 82 -12.98 5.47 -9.42
N GLN A 83 -13.77 5.83 -8.42
CA GLN A 83 -14.28 4.88 -7.43
C GLN A 83 -15.13 3.79 -8.11
N GLN A 84 -16.07 4.16 -8.96
CA GLN A 84 -17.03 3.23 -9.56
C GLN A 84 -16.45 2.40 -10.71
N LEU A 85 -15.65 3.01 -11.59
CA LEU A 85 -15.27 2.40 -12.87
C LEU A 85 -13.82 1.92 -12.93
N LEU A 86 -12.93 2.53 -12.14
CA LEU A 86 -11.52 2.17 -12.12
C LEU A 86 -11.22 1.19 -10.98
N PHE A 87 -11.58 1.57 -9.77
CA PHE A 87 -11.24 0.81 -8.56
C PHE A 87 -12.34 -0.17 -8.14
N GLU A 88 -13.61 0.11 -8.49
CA GLU A 88 -14.79 -0.64 -8.04
C GLU A 88 -14.81 -0.76 -6.50
N THR A 89 -14.77 0.41 -5.83
CA THR A 89 -14.53 0.52 -4.38
C THR A 89 -15.58 -0.15 -3.51
N ASP A 90 -16.78 -0.36 -4.02
CA ASP A 90 -17.85 -1.12 -3.34
C ASP A 90 -17.49 -2.60 -3.16
N ILE A 91 -16.64 -3.14 -4.06
CA ILE A 91 -16.18 -4.53 -4.03
C ILE A 91 -14.75 -4.61 -3.49
N PHE A 92 -13.91 -3.67 -3.89
CA PHE A 92 -12.48 -3.61 -3.58
C PHE A 92 -12.16 -2.28 -2.88
N PRO A 93 -12.45 -2.14 -1.58
CA PRO A 93 -12.30 -0.85 -0.90
C PRO A 93 -10.85 -0.40 -0.75
N LYS A 94 -9.89 -1.33 -0.78
CA LYS A 94 -8.49 -1.05 -0.46
C LYS A 94 -7.53 -1.55 -1.52
N ALA A 95 -6.41 -0.81 -1.67
CA ALA A 95 -5.17 -1.37 -2.20
C ALA A 95 -4.23 -1.67 -1.02
N THR A 96 -3.48 -2.76 -1.12
CA THR A 96 -2.58 -3.21 -0.04
C THR A 96 -1.18 -3.46 -0.59
N PHE A 97 -0.19 -2.85 0.04
CA PHE A 97 1.21 -3.19 -0.18
C PHE A 97 1.75 -3.96 1.02
N SER A 98 2.43 -5.08 0.79
CA SER A 98 3.08 -5.89 1.81
C SER A 98 4.52 -6.19 1.46
N ALA A 99 5.42 -6.10 2.45
CA ALA A 99 6.85 -6.39 2.27
C ALA A 99 7.46 -6.91 3.57
N SER A 100 8.61 -7.60 3.44
CA SER A 100 9.45 -7.96 4.60
C SER A 100 10.63 -7.00 4.66
N ILE A 101 10.78 -6.32 5.79
CA ILE A 101 11.82 -5.32 6.04
C ILE A 101 12.87 -5.90 7.00
N ASN A 102 14.14 -5.71 6.68
CA ASN A 102 15.22 -6.07 7.60
C ASN A 102 15.27 -5.07 8.75
N MET A 103 14.76 -5.47 9.92
CA MET A 103 14.68 -4.62 11.10
C MET A 103 16.04 -4.25 11.68
N ASP A 104 17.09 -5.07 11.51
CA ASP A 104 18.44 -4.74 11.96
C ASP A 104 18.95 -3.50 11.25
N GLN A 105 18.72 -3.36 9.95
CA GLN A 105 19.09 -2.17 9.18
C GLN A 105 18.33 -0.93 9.64
N VAL A 106 17.03 -1.05 9.90
CA VAL A 106 16.18 0.06 10.34
C VAL A 106 16.55 0.49 11.76
N ASN A 107 16.77 -0.47 12.66
CA ASN A 107 17.15 -0.20 14.05
C ASN A 107 18.55 0.40 14.18
N ALA A 108 19.45 0.10 13.23
CA ALA A 108 20.80 0.69 13.21
C ALA A 108 20.82 2.16 12.79
N ILE A 109 19.72 2.72 12.25
CA ILE A 109 19.65 4.14 11.89
C ILE A 109 19.62 4.98 13.19
N ALA A 110 20.62 5.80 13.43
CA ALA A 110 20.61 6.71 14.56
C ALA A 110 19.53 7.79 14.41
N VAL A 111 18.98 8.29 15.53
CA VAL A 111 18.04 9.41 15.51
C VAL A 111 18.67 10.62 14.82
N GLY A 112 17.95 11.25 13.89
CA GLY A 112 18.44 12.33 13.04
C GLY A 112 19.22 11.90 11.80
N SER A 113 19.39 10.57 11.59
CA SER A 113 20.09 10.01 10.43
C SER A 113 19.12 9.36 9.44
N SER A 114 19.62 9.12 8.23
CA SER A 114 18.85 8.54 7.13
C SER A 114 19.61 7.40 6.46
N LEU A 115 18.87 6.45 5.88
CA LEU A 115 19.39 5.33 5.11
C LEU A 115 18.56 5.17 3.83
N ALA A 116 19.23 5.04 2.69
CA ALA A 116 18.58 4.69 1.42
C ALA A 116 18.48 3.18 1.30
N LEU A 117 17.30 2.67 0.97
CA LEU A 117 17.02 1.24 0.75
C LEU A 117 16.19 1.04 -0.51
N ASP A 118 16.37 -0.13 -1.13
CA ASP A 118 15.44 -0.66 -2.12
C ASP A 118 14.46 -1.60 -1.39
N VAL A 119 13.17 -1.25 -1.42
CA VAL A 119 12.10 -2.04 -0.82
C VAL A 119 11.32 -2.72 -1.93
N THR A 120 11.29 -4.04 -1.93
CA THR A 120 10.49 -4.86 -2.84
C THR A 120 9.38 -5.53 -2.05
N GLY A 121 8.16 -5.49 -2.60
CA GLY A 121 6.99 -6.10 -1.98
C GLY A 121 5.90 -6.39 -2.99
N ASN A 122 4.79 -6.87 -2.49
CA ASN A 122 3.60 -7.20 -3.27
C ASN A 122 2.55 -6.10 -3.12
N LEU A 123 2.14 -5.53 -4.26
CA LEU A 123 1.02 -4.60 -4.36
C LEU A 123 -0.20 -5.34 -4.87
N THR A 124 -1.28 -5.33 -4.11
CA THR A 124 -2.58 -5.85 -4.50
C THR A 124 -3.53 -4.68 -4.72
N ILE A 125 -4.10 -4.60 -5.92
CA ILE A 125 -5.21 -3.68 -6.27
C ILE A 125 -6.32 -4.53 -6.86
N ARG A 126 -7.54 -4.41 -6.34
CA ARG A 126 -8.65 -5.28 -6.68
C ARG A 126 -8.27 -6.75 -6.45
N ASP A 127 -8.36 -7.58 -7.49
CA ASP A 127 -8.03 -9.01 -7.50
C ASP A 127 -6.62 -9.32 -8.06
N ARG A 128 -5.80 -8.29 -8.35
CA ARG A 128 -4.48 -8.44 -8.95
C ARG A 128 -3.36 -8.11 -7.96
N THR A 129 -2.41 -9.01 -7.88
CA THR A 129 -1.18 -8.82 -7.10
C THR A 129 0.02 -8.80 -8.03
N THR A 130 0.86 -7.78 -7.89
CA THR A 130 2.12 -7.65 -8.64
C THR A 130 3.26 -7.28 -7.71
N SER A 131 4.47 -7.71 -8.06
CA SER A 131 5.67 -7.30 -7.33
C SER A 131 6.08 -5.90 -7.77
N VAL A 132 6.35 -5.02 -6.82
CA VAL A 132 6.84 -3.67 -7.06
C VAL A 132 8.06 -3.38 -6.21
N SER A 133 8.97 -2.55 -6.73
CA SER A 133 10.16 -2.10 -6.03
C SER A 133 10.23 -0.59 -6.00
N ALA A 134 10.50 -0.03 -4.83
CA ALA A 134 10.67 1.40 -4.63
C ALA A 134 12.02 1.68 -3.99
N LYS A 135 12.76 2.65 -4.53
CA LYS A 135 13.94 3.20 -3.86
C LYS A 135 13.49 4.28 -2.89
N VAL A 136 13.73 4.07 -1.61
CA VAL A 136 13.25 4.94 -0.53
C VAL A 136 14.39 5.48 0.33
N MET A 137 14.15 6.63 0.96
CA MET A 137 14.93 7.14 2.07
C MET A 137 14.13 6.90 3.35
N ILE A 138 14.76 6.26 4.32
CA ILE A 138 14.22 6.10 5.68
C ILE A 138 14.97 7.07 6.57
N THR A 139 14.28 7.99 7.21
CA THR A 139 14.85 8.95 8.18
C THR A 139 14.27 8.65 9.56
N ARG A 140 15.12 8.38 10.53
CA ARG A 140 14.70 8.21 11.92
C ARG A 140 14.67 9.57 12.61
N PHE A 141 13.47 10.07 12.94
CA PHE A 141 13.31 11.38 13.57
C PHE A 141 13.09 11.31 15.10
N ALA A 142 12.76 10.12 15.62
CA ALA A 142 12.58 9.86 17.05
C ALA A 142 12.92 8.39 17.36
N ASP A 143 13.02 8.02 18.64
CA ASP A 143 13.28 6.63 19.04
C ASP A 143 12.25 5.64 18.46
N GLN A 144 10.99 6.06 18.43
CA GLN A 144 9.89 5.31 17.86
C GLN A 144 9.20 6.07 16.73
N GLY A 145 10.00 6.60 15.80
CA GLY A 145 9.46 7.36 14.68
C GLY A 145 10.37 7.35 13.46
N VAL A 146 9.83 6.95 12.31
CA VAL A 146 10.51 6.99 11.03
C VAL A 146 9.65 7.67 9.97
N LEU A 147 10.32 8.42 9.10
CA LEU A 147 9.78 8.97 7.87
C LEU A 147 10.35 8.17 6.71
N VAL A 148 9.50 7.72 5.81
CA VAL A 148 9.89 6.99 4.60
C VAL A 148 9.37 7.76 3.40
N ASN A 149 10.28 8.16 2.50
CA ASN A 149 9.88 8.82 1.26
C ASN A 149 10.54 8.18 0.04
N THR A 150 9.86 8.24 -1.10
CA THR A 150 10.43 7.84 -2.38
C THR A 150 11.60 8.73 -2.76
N LEU A 151 12.73 8.15 -3.20
CA LEU A 151 13.87 8.88 -3.79
C LEU A 151 13.66 9.19 -5.27
N GLN A 152 12.82 8.41 -5.92
CA GLN A 152 12.39 8.59 -7.30
C GLN A 152 10.95 8.06 -7.44
N PRO A 153 10.15 8.55 -8.39
CA PRO A 153 8.82 8.02 -8.61
C PRO A 153 8.85 6.52 -8.91
N LEU A 154 7.99 5.75 -8.24
CA LEU A 154 7.67 4.39 -8.62
C LEU A 154 6.78 4.43 -9.86
N LEU A 155 7.16 3.73 -10.93
CA LEU A 155 6.34 3.64 -12.14
C LEU A 155 5.45 2.39 -12.07
N LEU A 156 4.16 2.59 -11.89
CA LEU A 156 3.16 1.54 -12.01
C LEU A 156 2.63 1.51 -13.44
N ASN A 157 2.38 0.29 -13.95
CA ASN A 157 1.66 0.11 -15.20
C ASN A 157 0.23 -0.35 -14.88
N ALA A 158 -0.77 0.33 -15.44
CA ALA A 158 -2.18 0.01 -15.23
C ALA A 158 -2.53 -1.44 -15.62
N ASP A 159 -1.86 -1.99 -16.64
CA ASP A 159 -2.01 -3.38 -17.07
C ASP A 159 -1.52 -4.37 -15.99
N ALA A 160 -0.36 -4.11 -15.40
CA ALA A 160 0.22 -4.97 -14.36
C ALA A 160 -0.67 -5.10 -13.11
N VAL A 161 -1.51 -4.10 -12.85
CA VAL A 161 -2.43 -4.08 -11.70
C VAL A 161 -3.91 -4.26 -12.11
N GLY A 162 -4.18 -4.66 -13.37
CA GLY A 162 -5.53 -4.99 -13.85
C GLY A 162 -6.48 -3.80 -14.01
N LEU A 163 -5.96 -2.58 -14.22
CA LEU A 163 -6.78 -1.37 -14.30
C LEU A 163 -6.99 -0.84 -15.74
N THR A 164 -6.48 -1.53 -16.77
CA THR A 164 -6.54 -1.08 -18.16
C THR A 164 -7.97 -0.79 -18.63
N GLU A 165 -8.90 -1.69 -18.36
CA GLU A 165 -10.32 -1.53 -18.76
C GLU A 165 -10.95 -0.30 -18.09
N GLY A 166 -10.68 -0.08 -16.79
CA GLY A 166 -11.17 1.09 -16.06
C GLY A 166 -10.59 2.40 -16.62
N VAL A 167 -9.30 2.42 -16.96
CA VAL A 167 -8.64 3.57 -17.61
C VAL A 167 -9.30 3.89 -18.95
N GLU A 168 -9.61 2.87 -19.77
CA GLU A 168 -10.30 3.06 -21.05
C GLU A 168 -11.73 3.60 -20.87
N LYS A 169 -12.48 3.10 -19.92
CA LYS A 169 -13.82 3.64 -19.58
C LYS A 169 -13.74 5.12 -19.18
N LEU A 170 -12.76 5.50 -18.36
CA LEU A 170 -12.54 6.88 -17.97
C LEU A 170 -12.15 7.77 -19.17
N ARG A 171 -11.28 7.27 -20.06
CA ARG A 171 -10.87 7.94 -21.29
C ARG A 171 -12.08 8.25 -22.19
N GLU A 172 -12.94 7.26 -22.41
CA GLU A 172 -14.14 7.38 -23.25
C GLU A 172 -15.12 8.41 -22.69
N ILE A 173 -15.45 8.32 -21.39
CA ILE A 173 -16.38 9.25 -20.74
C ILE A 173 -15.86 10.69 -20.74
N ALA A 174 -14.53 10.86 -20.64
CA ALA A 174 -13.91 12.16 -20.70
C ALA A 174 -13.71 12.69 -22.13
N GLY A 175 -14.00 11.90 -23.18
CA GLY A 175 -13.77 12.26 -24.59
C GLY A 175 -12.31 12.51 -24.91
N LEU A 176 -11.39 11.82 -24.22
CA LEU A 176 -9.95 12.02 -24.38
C LEU A 176 -9.36 11.12 -25.47
N PRO A 177 -8.38 11.60 -26.24
CA PRO A 177 -7.68 10.77 -27.22
C PRO A 177 -6.85 9.67 -26.56
N SER A 178 -6.29 9.90 -25.37
CA SER A 178 -5.51 8.92 -24.62
C SER A 178 -5.41 9.25 -23.13
N ILE A 179 -5.22 8.20 -22.31
CA ILE A 179 -4.69 8.28 -20.94
C ILE A 179 -3.52 7.29 -20.87
N SER A 180 -2.38 7.72 -20.32
CA SER A 180 -1.20 6.87 -20.17
C SER A 180 -1.46 5.71 -19.23
N SER A 181 -1.01 4.50 -19.59
CA SER A 181 -0.97 3.35 -18.71
C SER A 181 0.17 3.42 -17.68
N ALA A 182 1.21 4.22 -17.95
CA ALA A 182 2.31 4.45 -17.02
C ALA A 182 1.92 5.54 -16.01
N VAL A 183 1.92 5.18 -14.73
CA VAL A 183 1.47 6.01 -13.62
C VAL A 183 2.63 6.21 -12.64
N PRO A 184 3.28 7.37 -12.62
CA PRO A 184 4.26 7.71 -11.59
C PRO A 184 3.58 7.87 -10.23
N VAL A 185 4.15 7.22 -9.21
CA VAL A 185 3.66 7.27 -7.82
C VAL A 185 4.79 7.73 -6.91
N THR A 186 4.47 8.65 -6.00
CA THR A 186 5.37 9.10 -4.95
C THR A 186 4.65 9.06 -3.60
N PHE A 187 5.43 8.87 -2.53
CA PHE A 187 4.87 8.89 -1.19
C PHE A 187 5.85 9.46 -0.16
N VAL A 188 5.26 9.98 0.90
CA VAL A 188 5.89 10.26 2.17
C VAL A 188 5.04 9.55 3.22
N LEU A 189 5.61 8.64 3.98
CA LEU A 189 4.91 7.85 4.99
C LEU A 189 5.59 8.06 6.34
N THR A 190 4.82 8.40 7.36
CA THR A 190 5.28 8.57 8.72
C THR A 190 4.78 7.39 9.56
N PHE A 191 5.70 6.71 10.24
CA PHE A 191 5.36 5.65 11.19
C PHE A 191 5.76 6.06 12.59
N ARG A 192 4.90 5.74 13.57
CA ARG A 192 5.09 6.02 14.99
C ARG A 192 4.78 4.78 15.82
N GLY A 193 5.57 4.53 16.87
CA GLY A 193 5.33 3.50 17.89
C GLY A 193 4.58 4.02 19.09
#